data_f0c7e3024690ec96c1a6093e37cd32c7
#
_entry.id   f0c7e3024690ec96c1a6093e37cd32c7
#
_cell.length_a   1.000
_cell.length_b   1.000
_cell.length_c   1.000
_cell.angle_alpha   90.00
_cell.angle_beta   90.00
_cell.angle_gamma   90.00
#
_symmetry.space_group_name_H-M   'P 1'
#
loop_
_entity.id
_entity.type
_entity.pdbx_description
1 polymer ?
#
loop_
_entity_poly.entity_id
_entity_poly.type
_entity_poly.pdbx_seq_one_letter_code
_entity_poly.pdbx_strand_id
1 'polypeptide(L)'
;MVQTEIQKNFSHMNDMQKQAVFCTEGPLLILAGAGSGKTTVLVNRIAYILQCELCKPWQILAITFTNKAAGELKERICAAVPEGGADIWAATFHSTCARILRRYGDRIGYTSHFTVYGTDDQKKLVKDILKQLNIAEKTLPVKSILSEISKAKDKMLTPEEMRKEAEFDSRKAQIAKVYEIYQTKLKTADAMDFDDMLCNTVKLFETAPDILDYYRNQFKYIMVDEYQDTNKVQYKFVSLLASKYGNICVVGDDDQSIYKFRGATIENILSFENTFKNAKMIRLEQNYRSTQNILNAANEVISNNTMRKGKTLWTENGQGEKIKVHTAENERDEANFIAQTILDGVADGRKYSDYAILYRMNAQSNAIEQALSRSGVPHRVIGGHRFYDREEIRDMVAYLQVINNPHDDVRLSRIINVPKRGIGATTVSHAADIAAGLGESIYDVIKEAENYPQLSRASAKLKAFVALIDGLIEAEQSGEYSLAELYNLVIEHTSYEQYLKTEKDNPEVRIENIEELSSNIVKFEEDYGDESDLSAFLEEISLQTDIDNYDADADTCVMMTLHSAKGLEFPVVFIAGMEEGMFPSVATMMNPDELNEERRLAYVCLLYTSPSPRDYAAS
;
A
#
# COMPACT_ATOMS: atom_id res chain seq x y z
N MET A 1 0.94 15.14 41.42
CA MET A 1 1.77 14.02 41.96
C MET A 1 1.70 12.80 41.06
N VAL A 2 0.52 12.28 40.70
CA VAL A 2 0.39 11.06 39.85
C VAL A 2 1.05 11.25 38.46
N GLN A 3 0.78 12.36 37.76
CA GLN A 3 1.40 12.63 36.46
C GLN A 3 2.94 12.70 36.50
N THR A 4 3.51 13.26 37.57
CA THR A 4 4.98 13.38 37.73
C THR A 4 5.62 12.00 38.00
N GLU A 5 4.88 11.08 38.60
CA GLU A 5 5.33 9.71 38.86
C GLU A 5 5.27 8.87 37.55
N ILE A 6 4.21 9.00 36.76
CA ILE A 6 4.09 8.39 35.44
C ILE A 6 5.20 8.85 34.51
N GLN A 7 5.55 10.15 34.52
CA GLN A 7 6.63 10.69 33.67
C GLN A 7 8.00 10.05 33.93
N LYS A 8 8.26 9.48 35.09
CA LYS A 8 9.51 8.75 35.37
C LYS A 8 9.67 7.50 34.51
N ASN A 9 8.57 6.87 34.09
CA ASN A 9 8.60 5.70 33.22
C ASN A 9 9.24 6.00 31.85
N PHE A 10 9.27 7.28 31.46
CA PHE A 10 9.80 7.75 30.18
C PHE A 10 11.21 8.39 30.30
N SER A 11 11.93 8.09 31.38
CA SER A 11 13.27 8.65 31.67
C SER A 11 14.32 8.32 30.59
N HIS A 12 14.17 7.21 29.87
CA HIS A 12 15.05 6.76 28.80
C HIS A 12 15.00 7.62 27.52
N MET A 13 14.02 8.49 27.39
CA MET A 13 13.85 9.37 26.23
C MET A 13 14.63 10.67 26.39
N ASN A 14 15.05 11.29 25.29
CA ASN A 14 15.63 12.63 25.31
C ASN A 14 14.56 13.70 25.58
N ASP A 15 14.99 14.93 25.85
CA ASP A 15 14.08 16.00 26.27
C ASP A 15 13.05 16.39 25.21
N MET A 16 13.42 16.38 23.91
CA MET A 16 12.50 16.69 22.82
C MET A 16 11.46 15.58 22.62
N GLN A 17 11.89 14.33 22.74
CA GLN A 17 10.99 13.16 22.72
C GLN A 17 10.01 13.22 23.89
N LYS A 18 10.48 13.54 25.13
CA LYS A 18 9.62 13.72 26.31
C LYS A 18 8.59 14.85 26.09
N GLN A 19 9.02 15.99 25.53
CA GLN A 19 8.10 17.07 25.20
C GLN A 19 7.01 16.61 24.24
N ALA A 20 7.36 15.82 23.20
CA ALA A 20 6.42 15.29 22.25
C ALA A 20 5.44 14.28 22.88
N VAL A 21 5.92 13.41 23.77
CA VAL A 21 5.09 12.44 24.51
C VAL A 21 4.12 13.13 25.45
N PHE A 22 4.57 14.14 26.20
CA PHE A 22 3.76 14.77 27.25
C PHE A 22 2.83 15.89 26.74
N CYS A 23 3.00 16.35 25.51
CA CYS A 23 2.10 17.33 24.87
C CYS A 23 0.83 16.64 24.38
N THR A 24 -0.10 16.25 25.26
CA THR A 24 -1.26 15.42 24.93
C THR A 24 -2.38 16.16 24.21
N GLU A 25 -2.63 17.44 24.53
CA GLU A 25 -3.79 18.18 24.05
C GLU A 25 -3.46 19.13 22.90
N GLY A 26 -4.41 19.21 21.97
CA GLY A 26 -4.36 20.08 20.79
C GLY A 26 -3.53 19.53 19.63
N PRO A 27 -3.49 20.25 18.51
CA PRO A 27 -2.75 19.82 17.33
C PRO A 27 -1.25 19.87 17.55
N LEU A 28 -0.56 18.78 17.22
CA LEU A 28 0.89 18.63 17.37
C LEU A 28 1.51 18.12 16.07
N LEU A 29 2.49 18.82 15.55
CA LEU A 29 3.39 18.36 14.50
C LEU A 29 4.72 17.95 15.13
N ILE A 30 5.09 16.69 14.99
CA ILE A 30 6.41 16.18 15.33
C ILE A 30 7.21 16.09 14.02
N LEU A 31 8.09 17.06 13.81
CA LEU A 31 9.00 17.07 12.66
C LEU A 31 10.24 16.25 13.03
N ALA A 32 10.29 15.01 12.53
CA ALA A 32 11.20 14.00 13.02
C ALA A 32 12.03 13.42 11.87
N GLY A 33 13.34 13.60 11.91
CA GLY A 33 14.24 13.04 10.91
C GLY A 33 14.27 11.50 10.91
N ALA A 34 14.89 10.91 9.90
CA ALA A 34 15.13 9.47 9.90
C ALA A 34 15.92 9.05 11.13
N GLY A 35 15.63 7.87 11.68
CA GLY A 35 16.35 7.34 12.84
C GLY A 35 16.22 8.14 14.13
N SER A 36 15.31 9.13 14.23
CA SER A 36 15.11 9.95 15.45
C SER A 36 14.12 9.34 16.45
N GLY A 37 13.62 8.13 16.18
CA GLY A 37 12.67 7.43 17.05
C GLY A 37 11.22 7.88 16.86
N LYS A 38 10.78 8.23 15.65
CA LYS A 38 9.39 8.60 15.31
C LYS A 38 8.36 7.66 15.93
N THR A 39 8.44 6.38 15.57
CA THR A 39 7.50 5.35 16.05
C THR A 39 7.60 5.15 17.56
N THR A 40 8.81 5.21 18.12
CA THR A 40 9.02 5.14 19.58
C THR A 40 8.29 6.26 20.31
N VAL A 41 8.38 7.50 19.81
CA VAL A 41 7.66 8.65 20.39
C VAL A 41 6.16 8.46 20.28
N LEU A 42 5.67 7.98 19.13
CA LEU A 42 4.24 7.77 18.91
C LEU A 42 3.67 6.70 19.85
N VAL A 43 4.34 5.54 19.99
CA VAL A 43 3.96 4.46 20.91
C VAL A 43 4.00 4.93 22.38
N ASN A 44 5.08 5.61 22.80
CA ASN A 44 5.18 6.12 24.16
C ASN A 44 4.16 7.23 24.47
N ARG A 45 3.79 8.04 23.48
CA ARG A 45 2.71 9.02 23.61
C ARG A 45 1.35 8.34 23.85
N ILE A 46 1.05 7.27 23.10
CA ILE A 46 -0.14 6.44 23.32
C ILE A 46 -0.14 5.88 24.74
N ALA A 47 0.97 5.26 25.15
CA ALA A 47 1.10 4.70 26.48
C ALA A 47 0.91 5.76 27.58
N TYR A 48 1.49 6.95 27.42
CA TYR A 48 1.35 8.06 28.36
C TYR A 48 -0.10 8.57 28.46
N ILE A 49 -0.81 8.72 27.33
CA ILE A 49 -2.24 9.13 27.30
C ILE A 49 -3.08 8.15 28.08
N LEU A 50 -2.86 6.84 27.90
CA LEU A 50 -3.61 5.79 28.58
C LEU A 50 -3.25 5.67 30.07
N GLN A 51 -1.97 5.76 30.43
CA GLN A 51 -1.51 5.77 31.83
C GLN A 51 -2.04 6.99 32.60
N CYS A 52 -2.25 8.12 31.93
CA CYS A 52 -2.88 9.31 32.51
C CYS A 52 -4.43 9.24 32.49
N GLU A 53 -5.03 8.13 32.03
CA GLU A 53 -6.47 7.92 31.94
C GLU A 53 -7.22 9.03 31.14
N LEU A 54 -6.55 9.64 30.16
CA LEU A 54 -7.15 10.72 29.37
C LEU A 54 -8.22 10.22 28.39
N CYS A 55 -8.14 8.95 28.00
CA CYS A 55 -9.14 8.26 27.18
C CYS A 55 -9.08 6.74 27.40
N LYS A 56 -10.00 6.03 26.74
CA LYS A 56 -9.97 4.57 26.65
C LYS A 56 -9.21 4.12 25.38
N PRO A 57 -8.64 2.89 25.33
CA PRO A 57 -7.89 2.40 24.17
C PRO A 57 -8.63 2.56 22.83
N TRP A 58 -9.90 2.15 22.74
CA TRP A 58 -10.72 2.25 21.53
C TRP A 58 -11.04 3.69 21.08
N GLN A 59 -10.64 4.71 21.86
CA GLN A 59 -10.78 6.13 21.53
C GLN A 59 -9.51 6.70 20.86
N ILE A 60 -8.53 5.85 20.56
CA ILE A 60 -7.31 6.22 19.86
C ILE A 60 -7.33 5.63 18.45
N LEU A 61 -7.08 6.48 17.46
CA LEU A 61 -6.85 6.11 16.07
C LEU A 61 -5.40 6.41 15.71
N ALA A 62 -4.64 5.38 15.33
CA ALA A 62 -3.25 5.49 14.89
C ALA A 62 -3.14 5.02 13.43
N ILE A 63 -2.77 5.92 12.53
CA ILE A 63 -2.76 5.68 11.08
C ILE A 63 -1.33 5.70 10.55
N THR A 64 -1.01 4.74 9.69
CA THR A 64 0.23 4.68 8.92
C THR A 64 -0.04 4.35 7.45
N PHE A 65 1.02 4.12 6.62
CA PHE A 65 0.88 4.01 5.17
C PHE A 65 0.92 2.57 4.65
N THR A 66 1.62 1.65 5.31
CA THR A 66 1.77 0.26 4.86
C THR A 66 1.24 -0.72 5.89
N ASN A 67 0.79 -1.89 5.47
CA ASN A 67 0.30 -2.92 6.38
C ASN A 67 1.41 -3.42 7.31
N LYS A 68 2.63 -3.55 6.80
CA LYS A 68 3.79 -3.88 7.63
C LYS A 68 4.00 -2.87 8.75
N ALA A 69 3.99 -1.55 8.42
CA ALA A 69 4.14 -0.51 9.45
C ALA A 69 2.96 -0.50 10.44
N ALA A 70 1.74 -0.82 9.99
CA ALA A 70 0.57 -0.94 10.87
C ALA A 70 0.69 -2.14 11.82
N GLY A 71 1.15 -3.30 11.32
CA GLY A 71 1.44 -4.48 12.12
C GLY A 71 2.52 -4.21 13.18
N GLU A 72 3.68 -3.68 12.76
CA GLU A 72 4.75 -3.31 13.68
C GLU A 72 4.30 -2.27 14.73
N LEU A 73 3.48 -1.30 14.32
CA LEU A 73 2.93 -0.30 15.25
C LEU A 73 2.01 -0.97 16.27
N LYS A 74 1.12 -1.87 15.83
CA LYS A 74 0.21 -2.63 16.69
C LYS A 74 0.97 -3.49 17.70
N GLU A 75 1.99 -4.25 17.26
CA GLU A 75 2.84 -5.07 18.12
C GLU A 75 3.53 -4.22 19.20
N ARG A 76 4.16 -3.10 18.80
CA ARG A 76 4.83 -2.18 19.73
C ARG A 76 3.86 -1.53 20.71
N ILE A 77 2.65 -1.19 20.27
CA ILE A 77 1.59 -0.67 21.15
C ILE A 77 1.18 -1.75 22.16
N CYS A 78 0.90 -2.98 21.73
CA CYS A 78 0.54 -4.08 22.62
C CYS A 78 1.65 -4.38 23.66
N ALA A 79 2.92 -4.32 23.25
CA ALA A 79 4.05 -4.47 24.16
C ALA A 79 4.15 -3.34 25.21
N ALA A 80 3.86 -2.09 24.80
CA ALA A 80 3.91 -0.92 25.69
C ALA A 80 2.65 -0.77 26.55
N VAL A 81 1.51 -1.31 26.10
CA VAL A 81 0.19 -1.25 26.74
C VAL A 81 -0.41 -2.65 26.76
N PRO A 82 0.00 -3.53 27.68
CA PRO A 82 -0.46 -4.92 27.73
C PRO A 82 -1.97 -5.06 27.98
N GLU A 83 -2.57 -4.12 28.71
CA GLU A 83 -4.01 -4.10 28.97
C GLU A 83 -4.72 -3.13 28.01
N GLY A 84 -5.42 -3.69 27.03
CA GLY A 84 -6.23 -2.93 26.07
C GLY A 84 -5.46 -2.37 24.85
N GLY A 85 -4.16 -2.66 24.68
CA GLY A 85 -3.39 -2.23 23.50
C GLY A 85 -3.99 -2.75 22.19
N ALA A 86 -4.57 -3.94 22.21
CA ALA A 86 -5.25 -4.55 21.07
C ALA A 86 -6.54 -3.80 20.64
N ASP A 87 -7.18 -3.08 21.57
CA ASP A 87 -8.39 -2.30 21.29
C ASP A 87 -8.12 -0.97 20.58
N ILE A 88 -6.84 -0.57 20.46
CA ILE A 88 -6.46 0.64 19.75
C ILE A 88 -6.62 0.40 18.25
N TRP A 89 -7.27 1.34 17.57
CA TRP A 89 -7.40 1.25 16.13
C TRP A 89 -6.10 1.68 15.44
N ALA A 90 -5.18 0.73 15.27
CA ALA A 90 -3.92 0.90 14.55
C ALA A 90 -4.06 0.26 13.16
N ALA A 91 -4.05 1.07 12.09
CA ALA A 91 -4.34 0.61 10.73
C ALA A 91 -3.74 1.55 9.66
N THR A 92 -3.83 1.14 8.38
CA THR A 92 -3.53 2.06 7.26
C THR A 92 -4.72 2.98 6.98
N PHE A 93 -4.50 4.03 6.17
CA PHE A 93 -5.61 4.87 5.68
C PHE A 93 -6.67 4.03 4.95
N HIS A 94 -6.24 3.14 4.06
CA HIS A 94 -7.15 2.33 3.25
C HIS A 94 -7.91 1.31 4.09
N SER A 95 -7.24 0.60 5.02
CA SER A 95 -7.91 -0.33 5.93
C SER A 95 -8.92 0.38 6.83
N THR A 96 -8.59 1.60 7.29
CA THR A 96 -9.54 2.40 8.07
C THR A 96 -10.76 2.78 7.23
N CYS A 97 -10.56 3.22 6.00
CA CYS A 97 -11.65 3.58 5.08
C CYS A 97 -12.50 2.35 4.70
N ALA A 98 -11.86 1.22 4.39
CA ALA A 98 -12.56 -0.01 4.07
C ALA A 98 -13.48 -0.45 5.22
N ARG A 99 -12.97 -0.49 6.45
CA ARG A 99 -13.76 -0.85 7.64
C ARG A 99 -14.95 0.09 7.85
N ILE A 100 -14.79 1.39 7.61
CA ILE A 100 -15.89 2.37 7.68
C ILE A 100 -16.91 2.12 6.56
N LEU A 101 -16.45 1.90 5.32
CA LEU A 101 -17.32 1.70 4.17
C LEU A 101 -18.05 0.36 4.22
N ARG A 102 -17.43 -0.72 4.72
CA ARG A 102 -18.14 -1.99 4.92
C ARG A 102 -19.30 -1.85 5.89
N ARG A 103 -19.16 -1.00 6.91
CA ARG A 103 -20.20 -0.79 7.91
C ARG A 103 -21.30 0.16 7.46
N TYR A 104 -20.99 1.15 6.63
CA TYR A 104 -21.91 2.25 6.30
C TYR A 104 -21.94 2.62 4.82
N GLY A 105 -21.34 1.81 3.94
CA GLY A 105 -21.32 2.05 2.51
C GLY A 105 -22.68 2.05 1.85
N ASP A 106 -23.66 1.38 2.47
CA ASP A 106 -25.07 1.38 2.06
C ASP A 106 -25.65 2.79 1.95
N ARG A 107 -25.21 3.71 2.82
CA ARG A 107 -25.63 5.13 2.81
C ARG A 107 -25.21 5.89 1.55
N ILE A 108 -24.22 5.37 0.84
CA ILE A 108 -23.75 5.91 -0.46
C ILE A 108 -23.91 4.88 -1.59
N GLY A 109 -24.69 3.80 -1.31
CA GLY A 109 -25.13 2.81 -2.27
C GLY A 109 -24.08 1.76 -2.64
N TYR A 110 -23.23 1.34 -1.73
CA TYR A 110 -22.35 0.18 -1.83
C TYR A 110 -22.77 -0.87 -0.80
N THR A 111 -22.55 -2.15 -1.11
CA THR A 111 -22.77 -3.22 -0.14
C THR A 111 -21.58 -3.35 0.81
N SER A 112 -21.71 -4.19 1.86
CA SER A 112 -20.57 -4.55 2.71
C SER A 112 -19.55 -5.45 2.00
N HIS A 113 -19.89 -6.03 0.85
CA HIS A 113 -19.08 -6.99 0.09
C HIS A 113 -18.43 -6.38 -1.16
N PHE A 114 -18.33 -5.04 -1.23
CA PHE A 114 -17.72 -4.38 -2.39
C PHE A 114 -16.30 -4.92 -2.67
N THR A 115 -15.96 -5.01 -3.94
CA THR A 115 -14.63 -5.45 -4.39
C THR A 115 -13.66 -4.27 -4.52
N VAL A 116 -12.40 -4.46 -4.11
CA VAL A 116 -11.33 -3.48 -4.32
C VAL A 116 -10.57 -3.82 -5.62
N TYR A 117 -10.59 -2.90 -6.59
CA TYR A 117 -9.91 -3.07 -7.87
C TYR A 117 -8.46 -2.61 -7.80
N GLY A 118 -7.55 -3.55 -8.05
CA GLY A 118 -6.14 -3.28 -8.22
C GLY A 118 -5.80 -2.67 -9.59
N THR A 119 -4.53 -2.35 -9.79
CA THR A 119 -4.04 -1.68 -11.02
C THR A 119 -4.37 -2.45 -12.30
N ASP A 120 -4.32 -3.79 -12.27
CA ASP A 120 -4.58 -4.59 -13.48
C ASP A 120 -6.07 -4.62 -13.84
N ASP A 121 -6.93 -4.61 -12.83
CA ASP A 121 -8.38 -4.53 -13.03
C ASP A 121 -8.78 -3.19 -13.62
N GLN A 122 -8.21 -2.11 -13.07
CA GLN A 122 -8.38 -0.77 -13.60
C GLN A 122 -7.94 -0.67 -15.07
N LYS A 123 -6.75 -1.24 -15.40
CA LYS A 123 -6.25 -1.29 -16.79
C LYS A 123 -7.20 -2.05 -17.71
N LYS A 124 -7.69 -3.23 -17.27
CA LYS A 124 -8.64 -4.04 -18.03
C LYS A 124 -9.93 -3.26 -18.28
N LEU A 125 -10.49 -2.67 -17.23
CA LEU A 125 -11.72 -1.88 -17.30
C LEU A 125 -11.57 -0.70 -18.27
N VAL A 126 -10.47 0.07 -18.19
CA VAL A 126 -10.22 1.19 -19.10
C VAL A 126 -10.04 0.72 -20.55
N LYS A 127 -9.36 -0.42 -20.79
CA LYS A 127 -9.25 -1.00 -22.15
C LYS A 127 -10.61 -1.35 -22.74
N ASP A 128 -11.49 -1.93 -21.94
CA ASP A 128 -12.84 -2.28 -22.40
C ASP A 128 -13.69 -1.04 -22.68
N ILE A 129 -13.54 0.02 -21.88
CA ILE A 129 -14.18 1.32 -22.16
C ILE A 129 -13.65 1.95 -23.45
N LEU A 130 -12.34 1.92 -23.68
CA LEU A 130 -11.75 2.43 -24.92
C LEU A 130 -12.28 1.70 -26.16
N LYS A 131 -12.43 0.37 -26.09
CA LYS A 131 -13.08 -0.43 -27.17
C LYS A 131 -14.52 0.00 -27.38
N GLN A 132 -15.30 0.15 -26.32
CA GLN A 132 -16.69 0.61 -26.35
C GLN A 132 -16.82 2.00 -27.03
N LEU A 133 -15.86 2.89 -26.78
CA LEU A 133 -15.83 4.23 -27.36
C LEU A 133 -15.16 4.30 -28.74
N ASN A 134 -14.67 3.19 -29.28
CA ASN A 134 -13.87 3.12 -30.51
C ASN A 134 -12.64 4.05 -30.48
N ILE A 135 -11.98 4.17 -29.33
CA ILE A 135 -10.76 4.96 -29.15
C ILE A 135 -9.54 4.02 -29.17
N ALA A 136 -8.58 4.30 -30.04
CA ALA A 136 -7.35 3.52 -30.10
C ALA A 136 -6.42 3.82 -28.90
N GLU A 137 -5.87 2.77 -28.26
CA GLU A 137 -4.93 2.91 -27.12
C GLU A 137 -3.68 3.76 -27.47
N LYS A 138 -3.26 3.76 -28.75
CA LYS A 138 -2.14 4.61 -29.22
C LYS A 138 -2.47 6.10 -29.11
N THR A 139 -3.72 6.48 -29.30
CA THR A 139 -4.17 7.88 -29.21
C THR A 139 -4.33 8.32 -27.77
N LEU A 140 -4.86 7.42 -26.93
CA LEU A 140 -5.11 7.69 -25.52
C LEU A 140 -4.62 6.52 -24.67
N PRO A 141 -3.34 6.52 -24.25
CA PRO A 141 -2.74 5.41 -23.50
C PRO A 141 -3.43 5.18 -22.16
N VAL A 142 -3.72 3.92 -21.84
CA VAL A 142 -4.39 3.50 -20.59
C VAL A 142 -3.72 4.08 -19.35
N LYS A 143 -2.37 4.03 -19.29
CA LYS A 143 -1.60 4.59 -18.17
C LYS A 143 -1.85 6.09 -17.97
N SER A 144 -1.96 6.84 -19.07
CA SER A 144 -2.23 8.28 -19.03
C SER A 144 -3.65 8.57 -18.53
N ILE A 145 -4.63 7.78 -18.95
CA ILE A 145 -6.03 7.91 -18.49
C ILE A 145 -6.11 7.68 -16.99
N LEU A 146 -5.57 6.55 -16.50
CA LEU A 146 -5.60 6.21 -15.08
C LEU A 146 -4.88 7.27 -14.23
N SER A 147 -3.76 7.79 -14.70
CA SER A 147 -3.04 8.87 -14.01
C SER A 147 -3.89 10.15 -13.90
N GLU A 148 -4.61 10.54 -14.95
CA GLU A 148 -5.46 11.74 -14.89
C GLU A 148 -6.72 11.52 -14.05
N ILE A 149 -7.30 10.30 -14.06
CA ILE A 149 -8.42 9.93 -13.17
C ILE A 149 -7.98 10.00 -11.71
N SER A 150 -6.82 9.41 -11.37
CA SER A 150 -6.27 9.45 -10.01
C SER A 150 -6.02 10.89 -9.55
N LYS A 151 -5.43 11.75 -10.40
CA LYS A 151 -5.25 13.18 -10.09
C LYS A 151 -6.57 13.93 -9.89
N ALA A 152 -7.63 13.55 -10.62
CA ALA A 152 -8.95 14.13 -10.44
C ALA A 152 -9.54 13.71 -9.08
N LYS A 153 -9.41 12.42 -8.73
CA LYS A 153 -9.83 11.88 -7.42
C LYS A 153 -9.06 12.52 -6.26
N ASP A 154 -7.74 12.71 -6.38
CA ASP A 154 -6.93 13.43 -5.39
C ASP A 154 -7.41 14.86 -5.11
N LYS A 155 -8.03 15.48 -6.12
CA LYS A 155 -8.68 16.80 -5.99
C LYS A 155 -10.14 16.70 -5.61
N MET A 156 -10.68 15.49 -5.44
CA MET A 156 -12.10 15.20 -5.25
C MET A 156 -13.00 15.73 -6.39
N LEU A 157 -12.47 15.80 -7.62
CA LEU A 157 -13.24 16.23 -8.79
C LEU A 157 -14.07 15.06 -9.30
N THR A 158 -15.36 15.29 -9.47
CA THR A 158 -16.27 14.40 -10.16
C THR A 158 -15.99 14.39 -11.67
N PRO A 159 -16.41 13.33 -12.41
CA PRO A 159 -16.31 13.33 -13.88
C PRO A 159 -16.92 14.57 -14.54
N GLU A 160 -18.03 15.07 -14.01
CA GLU A 160 -18.69 16.26 -14.52
C GLU A 160 -17.86 17.54 -14.29
N GLU A 161 -17.27 17.69 -13.11
CA GLU A 161 -16.38 18.82 -12.79
C GLU A 161 -15.10 18.76 -13.65
N MET A 162 -14.50 17.58 -13.81
CA MET A 162 -13.36 17.39 -14.69
C MET A 162 -13.71 17.75 -16.15
N ARG A 163 -14.91 17.42 -16.61
CA ARG A 163 -15.39 17.81 -17.94
C ARG A 163 -15.55 19.32 -18.09
N LYS A 164 -16.02 20.01 -17.05
CA LYS A 164 -16.10 21.48 -17.04
C LYS A 164 -14.72 22.14 -17.10
N GLU A 165 -13.75 21.60 -16.33
CA GLU A 165 -12.37 22.09 -16.39
C GLU A 165 -11.68 21.82 -17.76
N ALA A 166 -12.17 20.85 -18.52
CA ALA A 166 -11.63 20.44 -19.81
C ALA A 166 -12.18 21.24 -21.01
N GLU A 167 -12.89 22.34 -20.80
CA GLU A 167 -13.71 23.07 -21.80
C GLU A 167 -12.98 23.39 -23.12
N PHE A 168 -11.64 23.57 -23.07
CA PHE A 168 -10.81 23.85 -24.25
C PHE A 168 -9.76 22.76 -24.56
N ASP A 169 -9.75 21.65 -23.82
CA ASP A 169 -8.79 20.54 -24.00
C ASP A 169 -9.54 19.28 -24.42
N SER A 170 -9.56 19.02 -25.73
CA SER A 170 -10.24 17.86 -26.30
C SER A 170 -9.77 16.51 -25.74
N ARG A 171 -8.48 16.40 -25.36
CA ARG A 171 -7.92 15.20 -24.76
C ARG A 171 -8.46 15.01 -23.34
N LYS A 172 -8.45 16.06 -22.51
CA LYS A 172 -9.02 16.01 -21.16
C LYS A 172 -10.52 15.74 -21.20
N ALA A 173 -11.25 16.29 -22.16
CA ALA A 173 -12.69 16.03 -22.35
C ALA A 173 -12.95 14.55 -22.67
N GLN A 174 -12.11 13.91 -23.50
CA GLN A 174 -12.18 12.47 -23.75
C GLN A 174 -11.88 11.65 -22.50
N ILE A 175 -10.87 12.04 -21.71
CA ILE A 175 -10.55 11.36 -20.44
C ILE A 175 -11.71 11.52 -19.45
N ALA A 176 -12.32 12.69 -19.33
CA ALA A 176 -13.50 12.91 -18.48
C ALA A 176 -14.68 12.00 -18.87
N LYS A 177 -14.89 11.77 -20.17
CA LYS A 177 -15.88 10.81 -20.65
C LYS A 177 -15.54 9.36 -20.27
N VAL A 178 -14.27 8.97 -20.40
CA VAL A 178 -13.81 7.65 -19.94
C VAL A 178 -14.00 7.53 -18.41
N TYR A 179 -13.68 8.56 -17.67
CA TYR A 179 -13.84 8.61 -16.20
C TYR A 179 -15.31 8.43 -15.78
N GLU A 180 -16.25 9.06 -16.47
CA GLU A 180 -17.70 8.91 -16.22
C GLU A 180 -18.15 7.45 -16.38
N ILE A 181 -17.76 6.80 -17.48
CA ILE A 181 -18.09 5.39 -17.73
C ILE A 181 -17.37 4.47 -16.73
N TYR A 182 -16.12 4.79 -16.40
CA TYR A 182 -15.31 4.05 -15.44
C TYR A 182 -15.99 4.02 -14.06
N GLN A 183 -16.41 5.18 -13.55
CA GLN A 183 -17.12 5.25 -12.26
C GLN A 183 -18.49 4.55 -12.30
N THR A 184 -19.21 4.65 -13.42
CA THR A 184 -20.49 3.94 -13.59
C THR A 184 -20.28 2.42 -13.55
N LYS A 185 -19.27 1.91 -14.27
CA LYS A 185 -18.97 0.47 -14.27
C LYS A 185 -18.49 -0.04 -12.90
N LEU A 186 -17.64 0.71 -12.20
CA LEU A 186 -17.26 0.37 -10.83
C LEU A 186 -18.47 0.30 -9.92
N LYS A 187 -19.38 1.28 -10.03
CA LYS A 187 -20.60 1.32 -9.23
C LYS A 187 -21.53 0.15 -9.52
N THR A 188 -21.73 -0.22 -10.79
CA THR A 188 -22.54 -1.38 -11.19
C THR A 188 -21.94 -2.69 -10.70
N ALA A 189 -20.59 -2.80 -10.71
CA ALA A 189 -19.89 -3.98 -10.22
C ALA A 189 -19.77 -4.04 -8.68
N ASP A 190 -20.39 -3.12 -7.96
CA ASP A 190 -20.17 -2.93 -6.53
C ASP A 190 -18.67 -2.97 -6.18
N ALA A 191 -17.89 -2.17 -6.89
CA ALA A 191 -16.44 -2.11 -6.78
C ALA A 191 -15.93 -0.68 -6.58
N MET A 192 -14.76 -0.57 -5.95
CA MET A 192 -14.03 0.68 -5.74
C MET A 192 -12.56 0.46 -6.09
N ASP A 193 -11.89 1.46 -6.66
CA ASP A 193 -10.44 1.47 -6.66
C ASP A 193 -9.89 2.10 -5.36
N PHE A 194 -8.58 2.10 -5.19
CA PHE A 194 -7.94 2.63 -3.97
C PHE A 194 -8.28 4.10 -3.71
N ASP A 195 -8.32 4.93 -4.76
CA ASP A 195 -8.65 6.35 -4.62
C ASP A 195 -10.13 6.51 -4.22
N ASP A 196 -11.03 5.65 -4.76
CA ASP A 196 -12.45 5.66 -4.40
C ASP A 196 -12.69 5.36 -2.93
N MET A 197 -11.91 4.46 -2.33
CA MET A 197 -12.07 4.14 -0.90
C MET A 197 -11.92 5.39 -0.03
N LEU A 198 -10.91 6.20 -0.32
CA LEU A 198 -10.68 7.47 0.38
C LEU A 198 -11.77 8.50 0.06
N CYS A 199 -12.04 8.72 -1.24
CA CYS A 199 -13.02 9.70 -1.71
C CYS A 199 -14.44 9.38 -1.21
N ASN A 200 -14.84 8.12 -1.27
CA ASN A 200 -16.16 7.67 -0.82
C ASN A 200 -16.31 7.75 0.70
N THR A 201 -15.25 7.51 1.47
CA THR A 201 -15.31 7.71 2.93
C THR A 201 -15.48 9.19 3.28
N VAL A 202 -14.76 10.09 2.60
CA VAL A 202 -14.94 11.53 2.79
C VAL A 202 -16.35 11.94 2.37
N LYS A 203 -16.83 11.46 1.23
CA LYS A 203 -18.20 11.70 0.74
C LYS A 203 -19.25 11.21 1.75
N LEU A 204 -19.07 10.00 2.30
CA LEU A 204 -19.93 9.46 3.35
C LEU A 204 -20.01 10.39 4.56
N PHE A 205 -18.88 10.89 5.03
CA PHE A 205 -18.83 11.83 6.15
C PHE A 205 -19.48 13.17 5.86
N GLU A 206 -19.43 13.65 4.62
CA GLU A 206 -20.08 14.91 4.20
C GLU A 206 -21.58 14.76 4.01
N THR A 207 -22.05 13.57 3.56
CA THR A 207 -23.46 13.31 3.25
C THR A 207 -24.22 12.69 4.42
N ALA A 208 -23.54 12.06 5.38
CA ALA A 208 -24.10 11.44 6.56
C ALA A 208 -23.46 11.99 7.87
N PRO A 209 -23.86 13.17 8.33
CA PRO A 209 -23.28 13.80 9.52
C PRO A 209 -23.37 12.96 10.79
N ASP A 210 -24.39 12.13 10.93
CA ASP A 210 -24.59 11.19 12.03
C ASP A 210 -23.44 10.16 12.13
N ILE A 211 -22.97 9.67 10.99
CA ILE A 211 -21.84 8.72 10.93
C ILE A 211 -20.53 9.47 11.26
N LEU A 212 -20.32 10.64 10.71
CA LEU A 212 -19.16 11.46 11.04
C LEU A 212 -19.12 11.79 12.54
N ASP A 213 -20.25 12.16 13.14
CA ASP A 213 -20.34 12.45 14.57
C ASP A 213 -20.10 11.23 15.43
N TYR A 214 -20.52 10.03 14.98
CA TYR A 214 -20.18 8.78 15.64
C TYR A 214 -18.65 8.61 15.74
N TYR A 215 -17.92 8.70 14.63
CA TYR A 215 -16.46 8.52 14.61
C TYR A 215 -15.70 9.69 15.28
N ARG A 216 -16.20 10.92 15.21
CA ARG A 216 -15.65 12.05 15.97
C ARG A 216 -15.77 11.86 17.48
N ASN A 217 -16.84 11.21 17.93
CA ASN A 217 -17.03 10.89 19.34
C ASN A 217 -16.16 9.70 19.77
N GLN A 218 -16.00 8.73 18.90
CA GLN A 218 -15.16 7.57 19.13
C GLN A 218 -13.68 7.97 19.22
N PHE A 219 -13.15 8.66 18.23
CA PHE A 219 -11.73 8.98 18.17
C PHE A 219 -11.41 10.30 18.87
N LYS A 220 -11.05 10.20 20.15
CA LYS A 220 -10.65 11.34 20.96
C LYS A 220 -9.22 11.80 20.65
N TYR A 221 -8.35 10.87 20.28
CA TYR A 221 -6.96 11.11 19.86
C TYR A 221 -6.70 10.47 18.51
N ILE A 222 -6.12 11.24 17.60
CA ILE A 222 -5.77 10.79 16.25
C ILE A 222 -4.27 10.99 16.07
N MET A 223 -3.58 9.93 15.63
CA MET A 223 -2.16 9.94 15.36
C MET A 223 -1.92 9.50 13.93
N VAL A 224 -1.07 10.22 13.19
CA VAL A 224 -0.74 9.91 11.80
C VAL A 224 0.77 9.88 11.67
N ASP A 225 1.32 8.71 11.32
CA ASP A 225 2.73 8.55 10.98
C ASP A 225 2.97 8.85 9.49
N GLU A 226 4.22 9.15 9.12
CA GLU A 226 4.66 9.47 7.76
C GLU A 226 3.80 10.56 7.07
N TYR A 227 3.36 11.57 7.83
CA TYR A 227 2.37 12.56 7.40
C TYR A 227 2.76 13.33 6.13
N GLN A 228 4.05 13.45 5.79
CA GLN A 228 4.56 14.06 4.56
C GLN A 228 4.13 13.34 3.28
N ASP A 229 3.68 12.08 3.39
CA ASP A 229 3.24 11.28 2.26
C ASP A 229 1.72 11.31 2.05
N THR A 230 1.00 12.12 2.84
CA THR A 230 -0.45 12.27 2.69
C THR A 230 -0.84 13.06 1.44
N ASN A 231 -1.92 12.63 0.77
CA ASN A 231 -2.60 13.40 -0.26
C ASN A 231 -3.70 14.31 0.33
N LYS A 232 -4.35 15.09 -0.51
CA LYS A 232 -5.40 16.05 -0.07
C LYS A 232 -6.62 15.35 0.51
N VAL A 233 -6.99 14.18 0.01
CA VAL A 233 -8.17 13.42 0.48
C VAL A 233 -7.90 12.84 1.86
N GLN A 234 -6.71 12.25 2.07
CA GLN A 234 -6.26 11.74 3.37
C GLN A 234 -6.18 12.86 4.42
N TYR A 235 -5.63 14.02 4.03
CA TYR A 235 -5.65 15.21 4.87
C TYR A 235 -7.08 15.60 5.27
N LYS A 236 -8.01 15.65 4.30
CA LYS A 236 -9.42 16.00 4.56
C LYS A 236 -10.10 15.00 5.48
N PHE A 237 -9.84 13.71 5.27
CA PHE A 237 -10.35 12.61 6.11
C PHE A 237 -9.95 12.80 7.58
N VAL A 238 -8.66 12.95 7.88
CA VAL A 238 -8.21 13.13 9.28
C VAL A 238 -8.65 14.47 9.87
N SER A 239 -8.74 15.53 9.07
CA SER A 239 -9.23 16.84 9.51
C SER A 239 -10.71 16.80 9.92
N LEU A 240 -11.54 16.05 9.18
CA LEU A 240 -12.95 15.85 9.52
C LEU A 240 -13.08 15.12 10.85
N LEU A 241 -12.33 14.06 11.07
CA LEU A 241 -12.35 13.29 12.33
C LEU A 241 -11.83 14.11 13.51
N ALA A 242 -10.72 14.85 13.32
CA ALA A 242 -10.10 15.64 14.40
C ALA A 242 -10.91 16.85 14.81
N SER A 243 -11.89 17.29 14.03
CA SER A 243 -12.57 18.59 14.17
C SER A 243 -13.30 18.79 15.50
N LYS A 244 -13.64 17.71 16.22
CA LYS A 244 -14.35 17.80 17.50
C LYS A 244 -13.42 18.08 18.68
N TYR A 245 -12.38 17.29 18.85
CA TYR A 245 -11.48 17.36 20.00
C TYR A 245 -10.22 18.15 19.71
N GLY A 246 -9.81 18.25 18.44
CA GLY A 246 -8.58 18.90 18.05
C GLY A 246 -7.29 18.15 18.42
N ASN A 247 -7.38 16.96 19.03
CA ASN A 247 -6.24 16.18 19.48
C ASN A 247 -5.67 15.34 18.33
N ILE A 248 -5.07 16.02 17.37
CA ILE A 248 -4.35 15.40 16.24
C ILE A 248 -2.84 15.53 16.43
N CYS A 249 -2.13 14.43 16.41
CA CYS A 249 -0.69 14.37 16.43
C CYS A 249 -0.21 13.78 15.11
N VAL A 250 0.53 14.56 14.32
CA VAL A 250 1.12 14.09 13.08
C VAL A 250 2.63 13.99 13.22
N VAL A 251 3.20 12.91 12.76
CA VAL A 251 4.64 12.66 12.76
C VAL A 251 5.10 12.54 11.31
N GLY A 252 6.20 13.19 10.98
CA GLY A 252 6.69 13.14 9.61
C GLY A 252 8.02 13.84 9.41
N ASP A 253 8.57 13.64 8.24
CA ASP A 253 9.81 14.23 7.77
C ASP A 253 9.60 14.83 6.37
N ASP A 254 9.52 16.16 6.29
CA ASP A 254 9.37 16.86 5.02
C ASP A 254 10.49 16.54 4.01
N ASP A 255 11.69 16.21 4.51
CA ASP A 255 12.82 15.79 3.69
C ASP A 255 12.71 14.33 3.19
N GLN A 256 11.71 13.57 3.64
CA GLN A 256 11.40 12.20 3.20
C GLN A 256 10.12 12.08 2.37
N SER A 257 9.56 13.20 1.88
CA SER A 257 8.40 13.19 0.97
C SER A 257 8.83 12.77 -0.43
N ILE A 258 8.62 11.49 -0.77
CA ILE A 258 9.08 10.85 -2.01
C ILE A 258 7.95 10.15 -2.80
N TYR A 259 6.68 10.37 -2.44
CA TYR A 259 5.51 9.74 -3.07
C TYR A 259 4.60 10.73 -3.82
N LYS A 260 5.16 11.85 -4.35
CA LYS A 260 4.42 12.81 -5.18
C LYS A 260 3.75 12.15 -6.38
N PHE A 261 4.41 11.13 -6.97
CA PHE A 261 3.87 10.35 -8.08
C PHE A 261 2.62 9.51 -7.71
N ARG A 262 2.34 9.35 -6.40
CA ARG A 262 1.12 8.73 -5.84
C ARG A 262 0.16 9.76 -5.25
N GLY A 263 0.27 11.03 -5.62
CA GLY A 263 -0.60 12.10 -5.16
C GLY A 263 -0.21 12.73 -3.82
N ALA A 264 0.87 12.27 -3.16
CA ALA A 264 1.36 12.91 -1.94
C ALA A 264 1.68 14.39 -2.16
N THR A 265 1.33 15.22 -1.19
CA THR A 265 1.63 16.65 -1.24
C THR A 265 2.35 17.12 0.01
N ILE A 266 3.57 17.62 -0.18
CA ILE A 266 4.41 18.13 0.90
C ILE A 266 3.76 19.34 1.59
N GLU A 267 2.86 20.06 0.90
CA GLU A 267 2.13 21.19 1.44
C GLU A 267 1.36 20.84 2.72
N ASN A 268 0.87 19.59 2.86
CA ASN A 268 0.15 19.15 4.04
C ASN A 268 1.00 19.30 5.31
N ILE A 269 2.25 18.86 5.29
CA ILE A 269 3.14 18.98 6.46
C ILE A 269 3.70 20.42 6.58
N LEU A 270 3.99 21.08 5.46
CA LEU A 270 4.51 22.44 5.49
C LEU A 270 3.48 23.45 6.03
N SER A 271 2.20 23.27 5.71
CA SER A 271 1.10 24.18 6.10
C SER A 271 0.35 23.76 7.36
N PHE A 272 0.76 22.71 8.06
CA PHE A 272 0.04 22.16 9.21
C PHE A 272 -0.30 23.22 10.26
N GLU A 273 0.66 24.07 10.64
CA GLU A 273 0.47 25.12 11.65
C GLU A 273 -0.49 26.23 11.18
N ASN A 274 -0.60 26.45 9.86
CA ASN A 274 -1.54 27.41 9.29
C ASN A 274 -2.97 26.85 9.28
N THR A 275 -3.10 25.54 9.14
CA THR A 275 -4.39 24.86 9.04
C THR A 275 -5.00 24.59 10.41
N PHE A 276 -4.20 24.10 11.34
CA PHE A 276 -4.64 23.79 12.69
C PHE A 276 -4.26 24.93 13.63
N LYS A 277 -5.28 25.70 14.06
CA LYS A 277 -5.07 26.80 15.01
C LYS A 277 -4.43 26.30 16.30
N ASN A 278 -3.45 27.08 16.80
CA ASN A 278 -2.67 26.73 18.00
C ASN A 278 -1.86 25.43 17.90
N ALA A 279 -1.55 24.98 16.69
CA ALA A 279 -0.67 23.84 16.51
C ALA A 279 0.71 24.10 17.11
N LYS A 280 1.23 23.10 17.81
CA LYS A 280 2.60 23.10 18.31
C LYS A 280 3.48 22.30 17.35
N MET A 281 4.74 22.71 17.21
CA MET A 281 5.74 21.96 16.45
C MET A 281 6.92 21.59 17.36
N ILE A 282 7.29 20.32 17.34
CA ILE A 282 8.46 19.77 18.05
C ILE A 282 9.38 19.12 17.04
N ARG A 283 10.69 19.41 17.09
CA ARG A 283 11.69 18.83 16.20
C ARG A 283 12.46 17.73 16.90
N LEU A 284 12.58 16.55 16.22
CA LEU A 284 13.46 15.46 16.65
C LEU A 284 14.63 15.38 15.68
N GLU A 285 15.78 15.94 16.07
CA GLU A 285 16.97 16.07 15.22
C GLU A 285 18.08 15.10 15.59
N GLN A 286 18.02 14.51 16.79
CA GLN A 286 18.97 13.48 17.20
C GLN A 286 18.67 12.16 16.48
N ASN A 287 19.64 11.68 15.72
CA ASN A 287 19.56 10.39 15.01
C ASN A 287 20.29 9.32 15.82
N TYR A 288 19.63 8.18 16.02
CA TYR A 288 20.14 7.02 16.78
C TYR A 288 20.53 5.85 15.85
N ARG A 289 20.37 6.02 14.54
CA ARG A 289 20.58 4.96 13.54
C ARG A 289 21.94 5.07 12.86
N SER A 290 22.23 6.22 12.27
CA SER A 290 23.36 6.43 11.36
C SER A 290 24.57 7.05 12.05
N THR A 291 25.74 6.91 11.45
CA THR A 291 26.98 7.58 11.86
C THR A 291 27.07 9.01 11.31
N GLN A 292 27.96 9.82 11.86
CA GLN A 292 28.10 11.23 11.51
C GLN A 292 28.47 11.46 10.03
N ASN A 293 29.31 10.58 9.44
CA ASN A 293 29.68 10.70 8.02
C ASN A 293 28.46 10.57 7.09
N ILE A 294 27.55 9.64 7.40
CA ILE A 294 26.31 9.46 6.64
C ILE A 294 25.41 10.69 6.80
N LEU A 295 25.26 11.18 8.05
CA LEU A 295 24.42 12.36 8.31
C LEU A 295 24.96 13.63 7.66
N ASN A 296 26.28 13.81 7.62
CA ASN A 296 26.90 14.95 6.95
C ASN A 296 26.57 14.95 5.46
N ALA A 297 26.73 13.79 4.79
CA ALA A 297 26.39 13.66 3.38
C ALA A 297 24.89 13.88 3.12
N ALA A 298 24.03 13.31 3.95
CA ALA A 298 22.59 13.47 3.83
C ALA A 298 22.15 14.94 4.03
N ASN A 299 22.67 15.60 5.08
CA ASN A 299 22.40 17.02 5.35
C ASN A 299 22.86 17.91 4.19
N GLU A 300 24.03 17.64 3.59
CA GLU A 300 24.56 18.40 2.46
C GLU A 300 23.68 18.24 1.23
N VAL A 301 23.31 17.02 0.89
CA VAL A 301 22.40 16.76 -0.26
C VAL A 301 21.08 17.52 -0.09
N ILE A 302 20.44 17.41 1.08
CA ILE A 302 19.12 17.98 1.29
C ILE A 302 19.12 19.49 1.49
N SER A 303 20.26 20.08 1.85
CA SER A 303 20.40 21.54 2.03
C SER A 303 20.11 22.32 0.75
N ASN A 304 20.26 21.67 -0.41
CA ASN A 304 19.97 22.26 -1.72
C ASN A 304 18.46 22.38 -2.03
N ASN A 305 17.58 21.81 -1.21
CA ASN A 305 16.14 21.97 -1.35
C ASN A 305 15.67 23.22 -0.60
N THR A 306 14.83 24.04 -1.26
CA THR A 306 14.34 25.31 -0.70
C THR A 306 13.01 25.18 0.04
N MET A 307 12.14 24.26 -0.39
CA MET A 307 10.82 24.03 0.23
C MET A 307 10.93 22.99 1.35
N ARG A 308 11.34 23.44 2.54
CA ARG A 308 11.49 22.59 3.73
C ARG A 308 11.31 23.39 5.01
N LYS A 309 10.89 22.72 6.10
CA LYS A 309 10.77 23.32 7.44
C LYS A 309 12.12 23.55 8.13
N GLY A 310 13.18 22.98 7.61
CA GLY A 310 14.55 23.12 8.12
C GLY A 310 14.79 22.36 9.42
N LYS A 311 15.62 21.34 9.34
CA LYS A 311 16.22 20.59 10.45
C LYS A 311 17.60 20.13 10.04
N THR A 312 18.45 19.82 11.02
CA THR A 312 19.79 19.29 10.81
C THR A 312 19.97 18.07 11.69
N LEU A 313 20.18 16.92 11.09
CA LEU A 313 20.39 15.68 11.84
C LEU A 313 21.79 15.63 12.41
N TRP A 314 21.88 15.20 13.67
CA TRP A 314 23.13 14.95 14.38
C TRP A 314 23.04 13.64 15.17
N THR A 315 24.18 13.07 15.54
CA THR A 315 24.26 11.79 16.27
C THR A 315 25.39 11.75 17.27
N GLU A 316 25.27 10.87 18.24
CA GLU A 316 26.34 10.48 19.18
C GLU A 316 27.04 9.19 18.75
N ASN A 317 26.65 8.58 17.63
CA ASN A 317 27.18 7.30 17.12
C ASN A 317 28.59 7.39 16.51
N GLY A 318 29.36 8.45 16.78
CA GLY A 318 30.70 8.62 16.24
C GLY A 318 30.75 8.91 14.75
N GLN A 319 31.98 8.95 14.17
CA GLN A 319 32.19 9.33 12.77
C GLN A 319 31.74 8.23 11.79
N GLY A 320 32.01 6.97 12.10
CA GLY A 320 31.74 5.83 11.24
C GLY A 320 32.65 5.75 10.01
N GLU A 321 32.41 4.75 9.16
CA GLU A 321 33.07 4.56 7.88
C GLU A 321 32.80 5.72 6.91
N LYS A 322 33.76 5.99 6.02
CA LYS A 322 33.56 6.95 4.93
C LYS A 322 32.71 6.33 3.84
N ILE A 323 31.86 7.15 3.22
CA ILE A 323 31.11 6.76 2.01
C ILE A 323 32.15 6.50 0.89
N LYS A 324 32.07 5.33 0.27
CA LYS A 324 32.92 4.94 -0.86
C LYS A 324 32.20 5.26 -2.15
N VAL A 325 32.89 5.92 -3.08
CA VAL A 325 32.40 6.19 -4.43
C VAL A 325 33.25 5.36 -5.41
N HIS A 326 32.59 4.52 -6.18
CA HIS A 326 33.20 3.73 -7.24
C HIS A 326 32.72 4.24 -8.59
N THR A 327 33.63 4.47 -9.52
CA THR A 327 33.31 4.84 -10.90
C THR A 327 33.55 3.63 -11.79
N ALA A 328 32.49 3.05 -12.31
CA ALA A 328 32.51 1.91 -13.20
C ALA A 328 32.60 2.35 -14.68
N GLU A 329 33.17 1.51 -15.53
CA GLU A 329 33.21 1.75 -16.99
C GLU A 329 31.87 1.53 -17.68
N ASN A 330 31.05 0.62 -17.12
CA ASN A 330 29.72 0.27 -17.61
C ASN A 330 28.91 -0.48 -16.53
N GLU A 331 27.65 -0.81 -16.83
CA GLU A 331 26.75 -1.48 -15.91
C GLU A 331 27.21 -2.89 -15.47
N ARG A 332 28.02 -3.58 -16.29
CA ARG A 332 28.57 -4.90 -15.93
C ARG A 332 29.75 -4.78 -14.97
N ASP A 333 30.57 -3.76 -15.16
CA ASP A 333 31.68 -3.45 -14.25
C ASP A 333 31.14 -3.03 -12.88
N GLU A 334 30.12 -2.17 -12.84
CA GLU A 334 29.40 -1.82 -11.60
C GLU A 334 28.85 -3.07 -10.89
N ALA A 335 28.16 -3.93 -11.63
CA ALA A 335 27.55 -5.15 -11.07
C ALA A 335 28.61 -6.14 -10.54
N ASN A 336 29.74 -6.30 -11.23
CA ASN A 336 30.85 -7.14 -10.79
C ASN A 336 31.53 -6.58 -9.55
N PHE A 337 31.73 -5.25 -9.47
CA PHE A 337 32.26 -4.57 -8.29
C PHE A 337 31.37 -4.81 -7.07
N ILE A 338 30.04 -4.69 -7.21
CA ILE A 338 29.08 -4.96 -6.15
C ILE A 338 29.19 -6.41 -5.68
N ALA A 339 29.14 -7.39 -6.61
CA ALA A 339 29.21 -8.80 -6.30
C ALA A 339 30.52 -9.15 -5.57
N GLN A 340 31.66 -8.65 -6.04
CA GLN A 340 32.97 -8.89 -5.40
C GLN A 340 33.05 -8.28 -4.01
N THR A 341 32.54 -7.04 -3.82
CA THR A 341 32.53 -6.38 -2.51
C THR A 341 31.68 -7.15 -1.49
N ILE A 342 30.56 -7.73 -1.93
CA ILE A 342 29.74 -8.60 -1.07
C ILE A 342 30.51 -9.85 -0.66
N LEU A 343 31.15 -10.55 -1.62
CA LEU A 343 31.91 -11.76 -1.34
C LEU A 343 33.08 -11.49 -0.38
N ASP A 344 33.81 -10.40 -0.59
CA ASP A 344 34.91 -10.00 0.28
C ASP A 344 34.42 -9.73 1.72
N GLY A 345 33.30 -9.01 1.86
CA GLY A 345 32.74 -8.72 3.18
C GLY A 345 32.15 -9.96 3.87
N VAL A 346 31.60 -10.91 3.11
CA VAL A 346 31.15 -12.20 3.67
C VAL A 346 32.34 -13.04 4.11
N ALA A 347 33.45 -13.03 3.36
CA ALA A 347 34.70 -13.65 3.77
C ALA A 347 35.26 -13.04 5.06
N ASP A 348 35.02 -11.74 5.30
CA ASP A 348 35.38 -11.01 6.52
C ASP A 348 34.34 -11.20 7.67
N GLY A 349 33.32 -12.06 7.48
CA GLY A 349 32.37 -12.47 8.50
C GLY A 349 31.04 -11.73 8.54
N ARG A 350 30.70 -10.92 7.53
CA ARG A 350 29.35 -10.38 7.33
C ARG A 350 28.39 -11.46 6.80
N LYS A 351 27.09 -11.22 6.93
CA LYS A 351 26.05 -12.06 6.31
C LYS A 351 25.64 -11.46 4.97
N TYR A 352 25.07 -12.27 4.09
CA TYR A 352 24.44 -11.77 2.86
C TYR A 352 23.26 -10.81 3.15
N SER A 353 22.51 -11.07 4.21
CA SER A 353 21.41 -10.21 4.69
C SER A 353 21.86 -8.84 5.19
N ASP A 354 23.16 -8.61 5.43
CA ASP A 354 23.69 -7.29 5.77
C ASP A 354 23.70 -6.32 4.57
N TYR A 355 23.49 -6.82 3.34
CA TYR A 355 23.68 -6.05 2.10
C TYR A 355 22.36 -5.74 1.41
N ALA A 356 22.16 -4.48 1.03
CA ALA A 356 21.09 -4.03 0.15
C ALA A 356 21.65 -3.31 -1.09
N ILE A 357 21.10 -3.62 -2.25
CA ILE A 357 21.42 -2.97 -3.52
C ILE A 357 20.18 -2.19 -3.97
N LEU A 358 20.31 -0.87 -3.99
CA LEU A 358 19.24 0.05 -4.32
C LEU A 358 19.46 0.67 -5.69
N TYR A 359 18.42 0.70 -6.52
CA TYR A 359 18.45 1.27 -7.86
C TYR A 359 17.20 2.10 -8.15
N ARG A 360 17.31 3.01 -9.13
CA ARG A 360 16.21 3.92 -9.47
C ARG A 360 15.10 3.24 -10.27
N MET A 361 15.44 2.33 -11.17
CA MET A 361 14.52 1.66 -12.08
C MET A 361 14.74 0.14 -12.06
N ASN A 362 13.65 -0.64 -12.14
CA ASN A 362 13.73 -2.10 -12.17
C ASN A 362 14.59 -2.66 -13.32
N ALA A 363 14.72 -1.94 -14.45
CA ALA A 363 15.57 -2.37 -15.55
C ALA A 363 17.05 -2.53 -15.16
N GLN A 364 17.53 -1.78 -14.16
CA GLN A 364 18.92 -1.85 -13.67
C GLN A 364 19.21 -3.16 -12.92
N SER A 365 18.18 -3.83 -12.38
CA SER A 365 18.36 -5.07 -11.62
C SER A 365 18.97 -6.20 -12.46
N ASN A 366 18.70 -6.25 -13.77
CA ASN A 366 19.08 -7.38 -14.63
C ASN A 366 20.60 -7.64 -14.68
N ALA A 367 21.42 -6.58 -14.82
CA ALA A 367 22.87 -6.72 -14.86
C ALA A 367 23.42 -7.17 -13.51
N ILE A 368 22.88 -6.60 -12.42
CA ILE A 368 23.28 -6.90 -11.05
C ILE A 368 22.89 -8.33 -10.70
N GLU A 369 21.65 -8.73 -10.96
CA GLU A 369 21.15 -10.09 -10.73
C GLU A 369 21.97 -11.16 -11.44
N GLN A 370 22.34 -10.90 -12.71
CA GLN A 370 23.23 -11.79 -13.47
C GLN A 370 24.63 -11.90 -12.84
N ALA A 371 25.18 -10.81 -12.34
CA ALA A 371 26.50 -10.81 -11.70
C ALA A 371 26.46 -11.58 -10.38
N LEU A 372 25.46 -11.33 -9.53
CA LEU A 372 25.25 -12.04 -8.26
C LEU A 372 25.05 -13.55 -8.49
N SER A 373 24.21 -13.93 -9.45
CA SER A 373 23.95 -15.32 -9.81
C SER A 373 25.22 -16.04 -10.27
N ARG A 374 26.03 -15.41 -11.13
CA ARG A 374 27.31 -15.95 -11.61
C ARG A 374 28.33 -16.12 -10.50
N SER A 375 28.32 -15.22 -9.53
CA SER A 375 29.22 -15.21 -8.39
C SER A 375 28.73 -16.09 -7.23
N GLY A 376 27.57 -16.75 -7.39
CA GLY A 376 26.98 -17.62 -6.35
C GLY A 376 26.51 -16.85 -5.11
N VAL A 377 26.21 -15.54 -5.22
CA VAL A 377 25.69 -14.72 -4.13
C VAL A 377 24.19 -14.95 -4.00
N PRO A 378 23.70 -15.47 -2.86
CA PRO A 378 22.28 -15.59 -2.60
C PRO A 378 21.63 -14.20 -2.58
N HIS A 379 20.60 -14.00 -3.40
CA HIS A 379 19.96 -12.69 -3.51
C HIS A 379 18.45 -12.82 -3.77
N ARG A 380 17.73 -11.76 -3.45
CA ARG A 380 16.29 -11.64 -3.64
C ARG A 380 15.94 -10.27 -4.19
N VAL A 381 15.11 -10.23 -5.24
CA VAL A 381 14.60 -8.99 -5.84
C VAL A 381 13.23 -8.69 -5.25
N ILE A 382 13.10 -7.56 -4.53
CA ILE A 382 11.82 -7.05 -4.04
C ILE A 382 11.17 -6.22 -5.15
N GLY A 383 9.89 -6.50 -5.45
CA GLY A 383 9.19 -5.88 -6.58
C GLY A 383 9.29 -6.68 -7.88
N GLY A 384 9.72 -7.95 -7.79
CA GLY A 384 9.69 -8.94 -8.87
C GLY A 384 8.28 -9.52 -9.12
N HIS A 385 8.20 -10.73 -9.64
CA HIS A 385 6.91 -11.43 -9.79
C HIS A 385 6.32 -11.77 -8.42
N ARG A 386 5.17 -11.16 -8.13
CA ARG A 386 4.46 -11.35 -6.85
C ARG A 386 3.83 -12.74 -6.79
N PHE A 387 3.73 -13.31 -5.58
CA PHE A 387 2.98 -14.55 -5.33
C PHE A 387 1.54 -14.44 -5.87
N TYR A 388 0.86 -13.35 -5.55
CA TYR A 388 -0.52 -13.09 -5.99
C TYR A 388 -0.67 -12.72 -7.49
N ASP A 389 0.44 -12.52 -8.22
CA ASP A 389 0.43 -12.31 -9.68
C ASP A 389 0.49 -13.63 -10.48
N ARG A 390 0.82 -14.76 -9.82
CA ARG A 390 0.83 -16.09 -10.44
C ARG A 390 -0.56 -16.44 -10.95
N GLU A 391 -0.62 -17.07 -12.12
CA GLU A 391 -1.87 -17.33 -12.83
C GLU A 391 -2.87 -18.13 -11.97
N GLU A 392 -2.41 -19.23 -11.37
CA GLU A 392 -3.19 -20.13 -10.52
C GLU A 392 -3.70 -19.43 -9.25
N ILE A 393 -2.90 -18.56 -8.65
CA ILE A 393 -3.28 -17.78 -7.47
C ILE A 393 -4.33 -16.74 -7.83
N ARG A 394 -4.15 -16.04 -8.96
CA ARG A 394 -5.14 -15.07 -9.48
C ARG A 394 -6.47 -15.73 -9.83
N ASP A 395 -6.46 -16.97 -10.29
CA ASP A 395 -7.68 -17.73 -10.57
C ASP A 395 -8.40 -18.07 -9.27
N MET A 396 -7.69 -18.59 -8.27
CA MET A 396 -8.26 -18.96 -6.98
C MET A 396 -8.79 -17.74 -6.22
N VAL A 397 -8.03 -16.65 -6.18
CA VAL A 397 -8.49 -15.38 -5.59
C VAL A 397 -9.71 -14.84 -6.35
N ALA A 398 -9.77 -14.96 -7.67
CA ALA A 398 -10.93 -14.54 -8.44
C ALA A 398 -12.19 -15.37 -8.13
N TYR A 399 -12.06 -16.67 -7.84
CA TYR A 399 -13.17 -17.47 -7.34
C TYR A 399 -13.68 -16.95 -5.99
N LEU A 400 -12.79 -16.72 -5.03
CA LEU A 400 -13.15 -16.17 -3.74
C LEU A 400 -13.81 -14.78 -3.87
N GLN A 401 -13.30 -13.94 -4.79
CA GLN A 401 -13.88 -12.62 -5.05
C GLN A 401 -15.29 -12.71 -5.65
N VAL A 402 -15.55 -13.66 -6.56
CA VAL A 402 -16.90 -13.87 -7.14
C VAL A 402 -17.86 -14.46 -6.10
N ILE A 403 -17.39 -15.30 -5.20
CA ILE A 403 -18.20 -15.81 -4.07
C ILE A 403 -18.60 -14.63 -3.16
N ASN A 404 -17.67 -13.74 -2.85
CA ASN A 404 -17.92 -12.56 -2.03
C ASN A 404 -18.80 -11.51 -2.75
N ASN A 405 -18.57 -11.30 -4.04
CA ASN A 405 -19.30 -10.34 -4.88
C ASN A 405 -19.54 -10.90 -6.30
N PRO A 406 -20.68 -11.54 -6.58
CA PRO A 406 -20.97 -12.14 -7.89
C PRO A 406 -21.18 -11.11 -9.01
N HIS A 407 -21.39 -9.82 -8.67
CA HIS A 407 -21.57 -8.74 -9.65
C HIS A 407 -20.25 -8.21 -10.23
N ASP A 408 -19.10 -8.74 -9.77
CA ASP A 408 -17.78 -8.40 -10.33
C ASP A 408 -17.56 -9.07 -11.69
N ASP A 409 -17.96 -8.40 -12.76
CA ASP A 409 -17.81 -8.87 -14.13
C ASP A 409 -16.37 -9.15 -14.56
N VAL A 410 -15.40 -8.43 -13.98
CA VAL A 410 -13.97 -8.60 -14.30
C VAL A 410 -13.49 -9.95 -13.79
N ARG A 411 -13.84 -10.30 -12.56
CA ARG A 411 -13.49 -11.58 -11.92
C ARG A 411 -14.28 -12.75 -12.51
N LEU A 412 -15.57 -12.55 -12.69
CA LEU A 412 -16.44 -13.54 -13.32
C LEU A 412 -15.93 -13.94 -14.71
N SER A 413 -15.59 -12.96 -15.55
CA SER A 413 -15.05 -13.22 -16.89
C SER A 413 -13.71 -13.96 -16.87
N ARG A 414 -12.96 -13.90 -15.78
CA ARG A 414 -11.73 -14.66 -15.61
C ARG A 414 -12.00 -16.13 -15.37
N ILE A 415 -12.93 -16.46 -14.48
CA ILE A 415 -13.13 -17.82 -13.98
C ILE A 415 -14.20 -18.62 -14.72
N ILE A 416 -15.10 -17.98 -15.46
CA ILE A 416 -16.28 -18.62 -16.06
C ILE A 416 -15.93 -19.84 -16.93
N ASN A 417 -14.74 -19.85 -17.54
CA ASN A 417 -14.24 -20.96 -18.35
C ASN A 417 -12.86 -21.47 -17.90
N VAL A 418 -12.50 -21.27 -16.64
CA VAL A 418 -11.28 -21.78 -16.01
C VAL A 418 -11.66 -22.49 -14.71
N PRO A 419 -11.56 -23.82 -14.61
CA PRO A 419 -11.27 -24.81 -15.66
C PRO A 419 -12.22 -24.79 -16.85
N LYS A 420 -11.82 -25.40 -17.98
CA LYS A 420 -12.62 -25.39 -19.20
C LYS A 420 -14.02 -25.99 -19.03
N ARG A 421 -15.06 -25.20 -19.27
CA ARG A 421 -16.48 -25.59 -19.21
C ARG A 421 -17.18 -25.53 -20.56
N GLY A 422 -16.41 -25.19 -21.62
CA GLY A 422 -16.95 -25.02 -22.97
C GLY A 422 -17.82 -23.77 -23.10
N ILE A 423 -17.57 -22.75 -22.27
CA ILE A 423 -18.17 -21.41 -22.36
C ILE A 423 -17.15 -20.53 -23.11
N GLY A 424 -17.40 -20.29 -24.39
CA GLY A 424 -16.47 -19.55 -25.24
C GLY A 424 -16.49 -18.04 -25.02
N ALA A 425 -15.42 -17.35 -25.42
CA ALA A 425 -15.31 -15.89 -25.32
C ALA A 425 -16.45 -15.12 -25.98
N THR A 426 -16.98 -15.64 -27.10
CA THR A 426 -18.14 -15.05 -27.78
C THR A 426 -19.41 -15.09 -26.92
N THR A 427 -19.63 -16.18 -26.17
CA THR A 427 -20.76 -16.29 -25.23
C THR A 427 -20.64 -15.26 -24.11
N VAL A 428 -19.44 -15.12 -23.54
CA VAL A 428 -19.17 -14.12 -22.50
C VAL A 428 -19.34 -12.70 -23.04
N SER A 429 -18.89 -12.43 -24.27
CA SER A 429 -19.10 -11.12 -24.91
C SER A 429 -20.60 -10.80 -25.10
N HIS A 430 -21.38 -11.77 -25.57
CA HIS A 430 -22.84 -11.57 -25.70
C HIS A 430 -23.51 -11.31 -24.36
N ALA A 431 -23.12 -12.04 -23.30
CA ALA A 431 -23.64 -11.80 -21.96
C ALA A 431 -23.27 -10.39 -21.47
N ALA A 432 -22.04 -9.96 -21.71
CA ALA A 432 -21.58 -8.61 -21.34
C ALA A 432 -22.31 -7.50 -22.11
N ASP A 433 -22.59 -7.71 -23.42
CA ASP A 433 -23.35 -6.75 -24.22
C ASP A 433 -24.79 -6.62 -23.73
N ILE A 434 -25.42 -7.73 -23.35
CA ILE A 434 -26.78 -7.75 -22.78
C ILE A 434 -26.78 -7.05 -21.43
N ALA A 435 -25.84 -7.40 -20.53
CA ALA A 435 -25.69 -6.81 -19.21
C ALA A 435 -25.51 -5.28 -19.29
N ALA A 436 -24.64 -4.82 -20.20
CA ALA A 436 -24.44 -3.39 -20.44
C ALA A 436 -25.70 -2.68 -20.95
N GLY A 437 -26.52 -3.37 -21.77
CA GLY A 437 -27.79 -2.83 -22.27
C GLY A 437 -28.86 -2.71 -21.19
N LEU A 438 -28.86 -3.59 -20.21
CA LEU A 438 -29.81 -3.62 -19.09
C LEU A 438 -29.37 -2.80 -17.89
N GLY A 439 -28.05 -2.52 -17.77
CA GLY A 439 -27.47 -1.92 -16.58
C GLY A 439 -27.32 -2.93 -15.43
N GLU A 440 -27.20 -4.22 -15.76
CA GLU A 440 -27.07 -5.34 -14.84
C GLU A 440 -25.65 -5.95 -14.91
N SER A 441 -25.34 -6.91 -14.03
CA SER A 441 -24.09 -7.67 -14.09
C SER A 441 -24.19 -8.84 -15.10
N ILE A 442 -23.03 -9.33 -15.55
CA ILE A 442 -22.97 -10.56 -16.36
C ILE A 442 -23.58 -11.74 -15.59
N TYR A 443 -23.40 -11.78 -14.28
CA TYR A 443 -23.93 -12.85 -13.44
C TYR A 443 -25.46 -12.89 -13.46
N ASP A 444 -26.12 -11.74 -13.34
CA ASP A 444 -27.58 -11.65 -13.41
C ASP A 444 -28.11 -12.13 -14.77
N VAL A 445 -27.45 -11.71 -15.85
CA VAL A 445 -27.82 -12.12 -17.23
C VAL A 445 -27.64 -13.63 -17.43
N ILE A 446 -26.55 -14.24 -16.95
CA ILE A 446 -26.32 -15.68 -17.14
C ILE A 446 -27.21 -16.56 -16.26
N LYS A 447 -27.70 -16.06 -15.13
CA LYS A 447 -28.75 -16.73 -14.32
C LYS A 447 -30.01 -16.99 -15.15
N GLU A 448 -30.35 -16.03 -16.00
CA GLU A 448 -31.52 -16.08 -16.88
C GLU A 448 -31.16 -16.35 -18.33
N ALA A 449 -30.07 -17.05 -18.60
CA ALA A 449 -29.50 -17.27 -19.94
C ALA A 449 -30.48 -17.82 -20.97
N GLU A 450 -31.53 -18.53 -20.55
CA GLU A 450 -32.58 -19.06 -21.43
C GLU A 450 -33.50 -17.96 -21.98
N ASN A 451 -33.60 -16.81 -21.34
CA ASN A 451 -34.42 -15.70 -21.80
C ASN A 451 -33.76 -14.93 -22.96
N TYR A 452 -32.50 -15.20 -23.25
CA TYR A 452 -31.73 -14.49 -24.27
C TYR A 452 -31.36 -15.41 -25.45
N PRO A 453 -31.88 -15.18 -26.65
CA PRO A 453 -31.61 -16.01 -27.83
C PRO A 453 -30.12 -16.18 -28.14
N GLN A 454 -29.31 -15.16 -27.87
CA GLN A 454 -27.85 -15.15 -28.09
C GLN A 454 -27.10 -16.15 -27.16
N LEU A 455 -27.66 -16.47 -25.99
CA LEU A 455 -27.09 -17.36 -24.99
C LEU A 455 -27.69 -18.77 -25.01
N SER A 456 -28.76 -18.99 -25.77
CA SER A 456 -29.53 -20.24 -25.76
C SER A 456 -28.71 -21.50 -25.99
N ARG A 457 -27.68 -21.47 -26.87
CA ARG A 457 -26.81 -22.62 -27.14
C ARG A 457 -25.89 -22.97 -25.96
N ALA A 458 -25.57 -21.99 -25.11
CA ALA A 458 -24.71 -22.15 -23.95
C ALA A 458 -25.47 -22.21 -22.62
N SER A 459 -26.82 -22.03 -22.65
CA SER A 459 -27.62 -21.84 -21.44
C SER A 459 -27.45 -22.94 -20.41
N ALA A 460 -27.39 -24.22 -20.82
CA ALA A 460 -27.18 -25.33 -19.91
C ALA A 460 -25.80 -25.26 -19.18
N LYS A 461 -24.74 -24.85 -19.90
CA LYS A 461 -23.40 -24.69 -19.32
C LYS A 461 -23.33 -23.48 -18.41
N LEU A 462 -23.96 -22.38 -18.78
CA LEU A 462 -24.06 -21.16 -17.96
C LEU A 462 -24.82 -21.45 -16.66
N LYS A 463 -25.96 -22.14 -16.73
CA LYS A 463 -26.71 -22.57 -15.54
C LYS A 463 -25.91 -23.50 -14.62
N ALA A 464 -25.14 -24.45 -15.19
CA ALA A 464 -24.28 -25.30 -14.39
C ALA A 464 -23.18 -24.51 -13.67
N PHE A 465 -22.62 -23.49 -14.34
CA PHE A 465 -21.65 -22.59 -13.71
C PHE A 465 -22.30 -21.73 -12.62
N VAL A 466 -23.49 -21.18 -12.87
CA VAL A 466 -24.25 -20.42 -11.86
C VAL A 466 -24.56 -21.29 -10.65
N ALA A 467 -25.02 -22.53 -10.84
CA ALA A 467 -25.31 -23.45 -9.75
C ALA A 467 -24.05 -23.78 -8.91
N LEU A 468 -22.89 -23.89 -9.55
CA LEU A 468 -21.61 -24.05 -8.85
C LEU A 468 -21.30 -22.85 -7.95
N ILE A 469 -21.44 -21.64 -8.50
CA ILE A 469 -21.16 -20.41 -7.75
C ILE A 469 -22.19 -20.18 -6.65
N ASP A 470 -23.50 -20.34 -6.93
CA ASP A 470 -24.55 -20.21 -5.92
C ASP A 470 -24.34 -21.18 -4.76
N GLY A 471 -23.93 -22.44 -5.01
CA GLY A 471 -23.63 -23.40 -3.96
C GLY A 471 -22.42 -23.02 -3.09
N LEU A 472 -21.39 -22.39 -3.67
CA LEU A 472 -20.25 -21.88 -2.90
C LEU A 472 -20.62 -20.61 -2.09
N ILE A 473 -21.49 -19.76 -2.61
CA ILE A 473 -22.03 -18.60 -1.90
C ILE A 473 -22.89 -19.08 -0.72
N GLU A 474 -23.74 -20.09 -0.92
CA GLU A 474 -24.54 -20.69 0.16
C GLU A 474 -23.63 -21.28 1.26
N ALA A 475 -22.55 -21.95 0.90
CA ALA A 475 -21.57 -22.49 1.84
C ALA A 475 -20.91 -21.38 2.68
N GLU A 476 -20.50 -20.28 2.04
CA GLU A 476 -19.93 -19.12 2.72
C GLU A 476 -20.94 -18.49 3.71
N GLN A 477 -22.16 -18.25 3.25
CA GLN A 477 -23.21 -17.61 4.06
C GLN A 477 -23.76 -18.49 5.20
N SER A 478 -23.58 -19.81 5.11
CA SER A 478 -24.02 -20.73 6.16
C SER A 478 -23.26 -20.53 7.48
N GLY A 479 -22.01 -20.05 7.41
CA GLY A 479 -21.13 -19.94 8.57
C GLY A 479 -20.69 -21.29 9.14
N GLU A 480 -20.94 -22.41 8.42
CA GLU A 480 -20.54 -23.76 8.85
C GLU A 480 -19.09 -24.08 8.51
N TYR A 481 -18.48 -23.34 7.59
CA TYR A 481 -17.13 -23.55 7.08
C TYR A 481 -16.21 -22.41 7.50
N SER A 482 -15.00 -22.75 7.92
CA SER A 482 -13.92 -21.76 8.05
C SER A 482 -13.51 -21.27 6.66
N LEU A 483 -12.75 -20.18 6.60
CA LEU A 483 -12.27 -19.65 5.33
C LEU A 483 -11.35 -20.63 4.59
N ALA A 484 -10.51 -21.36 5.35
CA ALA A 484 -9.66 -22.42 4.81
C ALA A 484 -10.48 -23.59 4.27
N GLU A 485 -11.56 -23.99 4.96
CA GLU A 485 -12.48 -25.01 4.50
C GLU A 485 -13.25 -24.58 3.25
N LEU A 486 -13.73 -23.32 3.21
CA LEU A 486 -14.34 -22.74 2.00
C LEU A 486 -13.38 -22.76 0.81
N TYR A 487 -12.13 -22.39 1.01
CA TYR A 487 -11.09 -22.44 -0.03
C TYR A 487 -10.91 -23.86 -0.58
N ASN A 488 -10.86 -24.86 0.29
CA ASN A 488 -10.76 -26.27 -0.11
C ASN A 488 -12.01 -26.72 -0.90
N LEU A 489 -13.22 -26.29 -0.50
CA LEU A 489 -14.44 -26.55 -1.27
C LEU A 489 -14.35 -25.95 -2.68
N VAL A 490 -13.77 -24.74 -2.83
CA VAL A 490 -13.56 -24.13 -4.15
C VAL A 490 -12.65 -25.02 -5.01
N ILE A 491 -11.52 -25.51 -4.49
CA ILE A 491 -10.61 -26.40 -5.24
C ILE A 491 -11.32 -27.68 -5.67
N GLU A 492 -12.05 -28.31 -4.76
CA GLU A 492 -12.75 -29.58 -4.98
C GLU A 492 -13.89 -29.42 -6.01
N HIS A 493 -14.84 -28.51 -5.77
CA HIS A 493 -16.02 -28.33 -6.60
C HIS A 493 -15.69 -27.84 -8.01
N THR A 494 -14.61 -27.07 -8.17
CA THR A 494 -14.13 -26.61 -9.48
C THR A 494 -13.26 -27.65 -10.18
N SER A 495 -12.76 -28.68 -9.46
CA SER A 495 -11.76 -29.63 -9.93
C SER A 495 -10.48 -28.95 -10.42
N TYR A 496 -10.07 -27.85 -9.76
CA TYR A 496 -8.98 -26.98 -10.21
C TYR A 496 -7.63 -27.68 -10.19
N GLU A 497 -7.35 -28.51 -9.18
CA GLU A 497 -6.13 -29.31 -9.10
C GLU A 497 -6.00 -30.29 -10.29
N GLN A 498 -7.11 -30.95 -10.67
CA GLN A 498 -7.13 -31.84 -11.83
C GLN A 498 -6.87 -31.07 -13.14
N TYR A 499 -7.41 -29.84 -13.25
CA TYR A 499 -7.14 -28.96 -14.38
C TYR A 499 -5.65 -28.59 -14.46
N LEU A 500 -4.99 -28.29 -13.35
CA LEU A 500 -3.55 -28.01 -13.32
C LEU A 500 -2.76 -29.22 -13.80
N LYS A 501 -3.10 -30.43 -13.33
CA LYS A 501 -2.42 -31.69 -13.71
C LYS A 501 -2.54 -32.04 -15.20
N THR A 502 -3.66 -31.66 -15.83
CA THR A 502 -3.97 -32.09 -17.19
C THR A 502 -3.70 -31.03 -18.27
N GLU A 503 -3.77 -29.76 -17.93
CA GLU A 503 -3.79 -28.68 -18.92
C GLU A 503 -2.70 -27.61 -18.73
N LYS A 504 -1.88 -27.72 -17.68
CA LYS A 504 -0.84 -26.72 -17.39
C LYS A 504 0.56 -27.32 -17.36
N ASP A 505 1.54 -26.48 -17.72
CA ASP A 505 2.96 -26.81 -17.58
C ASP A 505 3.38 -26.64 -16.12
N ASN A 506 4.32 -27.51 -15.66
CA ASN A 506 4.85 -27.54 -14.30
C ASN A 506 3.74 -27.66 -13.23
N PRO A 507 2.86 -28.67 -13.31
CA PRO A 507 1.70 -28.77 -12.44
C PRO A 507 2.06 -28.87 -10.95
N GLU A 508 3.17 -29.54 -10.61
CA GLU A 508 3.62 -29.70 -9.22
C GLU A 508 3.84 -28.34 -8.55
N VAL A 509 4.60 -27.45 -9.20
CA VAL A 509 4.89 -26.10 -8.69
C VAL A 509 3.60 -25.27 -8.52
N ARG A 510 2.65 -25.43 -9.45
CA ARG A 510 1.36 -24.72 -9.38
C ARG A 510 0.48 -25.26 -8.26
N ILE A 511 0.54 -26.55 -7.99
CA ILE A 511 -0.16 -27.18 -6.86
C ILE A 511 0.45 -26.69 -5.55
N GLU A 512 1.79 -26.70 -5.42
CA GLU A 512 2.47 -26.13 -4.26
C GLU A 512 2.04 -24.67 -4.01
N ASN A 513 1.87 -23.86 -5.08
CA ASN A 513 1.40 -22.49 -4.94
C ASN A 513 -0.02 -22.38 -4.37
N ILE A 514 -0.97 -23.22 -4.80
CA ILE A 514 -2.32 -23.20 -4.23
C ILE A 514 -2.37 -23.77 -2.80
N GLU A 515 -1.48 -24.68 -2.44
CA GLU A 515 -1.29 -25.15 -1.05
C GLU A 515 -0.67 -24.05 -0.18
N GLU A 516 0.28 -23.26 -0.70
CA GLU A 516 0.84 -22.09 -0.02
C GLU A 516 -0.25 -21.04 0.24
N LEU A 517 -1.17 -20.81 -0.71
CA LEU A 517 -2.31 -19.92 -0.47
C LEU A 517 -3.23 -20.44 0.64
N SER A 518 -3.48 -21.75 0.70
CA SER A 518 -4.22 -22.37 1.80
C SER A 518 -3.56 -22.09 3.16
N SER A 519 -2.22 -22.24 3.22
CA SER A 519 -1.45 -21.97 4.44
C SER A 519 -1.54 -20.48 4.86
N ASN A 520 -1.53 -19.57 3.90
CA ASN A 520 -1.70 -18.13 4.16
C ASN A 520 -3.11 -17.81 4.70
N ILE A 521 -4.14 -18.52 4.22
CA ILE A 521 -5.50 -18.38 4.73
C ILE A 521 -5.59 -18.85 6.18
N VAL A 522 -5.02 -20.02 6.51
CA VAL A 522 -5.00 -20.53 7.90
C VAL A 522 -4.30 -19.55 8.82
N LYS A 523 -3.14 -19.02 8.41
CA LYS A 523 -2.43 -18.02 9.19
C LYS A 523 -3.26 -16.75 9.40
N PHE A 524 -3.97 -16.29 8.37
CA PHE A 524 -4.88 -15.17 8.48
C PHE A 524 -5.98 -15.42 9.52
N GLU A 525 -6.59 -16.62 9.54
CA GLU A 525 -7.59 -17.01 10.54
C GLU A 525 -7.00 -17.00 11.96
N GLU A 526 -5.76 -17.48 12.13
CA GLU A 526 -5.07 -17.46 13.42
C GLU A 526 -4.78 -16.02 13.90
N ASP A 527 -4.35 -15.13 12.99
CA ASP A 527 -3.96 -13.76 13.31
C ASP A 527 -5.17 -12.84 13.60
N TYR A 528 -6.33 -13.08 12.97
CA TYR A 528 -7.52 -12.23 13.05
C TYR A 528 -8.67 -12.83 13.88
N GLY A 529 -8.64 -14.13 14.17
CA GLY A 529 -9.66 -14.81 15.01
C GLY A 529 -11.09 -14.56 14.51
N ASP A 530 -11.98 -14.07 15.37
CA ASP A 530 -13.39 -13.84 15.04
C ASP A 530 -13.62 -12.75 13.95
N GLU A 531 -12.61 -11.97 13.59
CA GLU A 531 -12.68 -10.96 12.52
C GLU A 531 -12.19 -11.53 11.16
N SER A 532 -11.88 -12.82 11.05
CA SER A 532 -11.35 -13.49 9.85
C SER A 532 -12.46 -13.92 8.88
N ASP A 533 -13.19 -12.98 8.29
CA ASP A 533 -14.16 -13.26 7.23
C ASP A 533 -13.54 -13.19 5.82
N LEU A 534 -14.27 -13.70 4.82
CA LEU A 534 -13.82 -13.69 3.41
C LEU A 534 -13.55 -12.29 2.90
N SER A 535 -14.37 -11.31 3.28
CA SER A 535 -14.20 -9.91 2.85
C SER A 535 -12.92 -9.30 3.41
N ALA A 536 -12.60 -9.57 4.69
CA ALA A 536 -11.39 -9.08 5.35
C ALA A 536 -10.12 -9.69 4.72
N PHE A 537 -10.14 -10.99 4.40
CA PHE A 537 -9.03 -11.66 3.71
C PHE A 537 -8.78 -11.08 2.31
N LEU A 538 -9.83 -10.88 1.53
CA LEU A 538 -9.72 -10.28 0.20
C LEU A 538 -9.25 -8.83 0.24
N GLU A 539 -9.60 -8.10 1.29
CA GLU A 539 -9.09 -6.76 1.54
C GLU A 539 -7.60 -6.80 1.84
N GLU A 540 -7.15 -7.69 2.73
CA GLU A 540 -5.73 -7.83 3.06
C GLU A 540 -4.90 -8.12 1.82
N ILE A 541 -5.30 -9.10 0.99
CA ILE A 541 -4.62 -9.40 -0.28
C ILE A 541 -4.55 -8.16 -1.19
N SER A 542 -5.64 -7.40 -1.28
CA SER A 542 -5.70 -6.21 -2.14
C SER A 542 -4.79 -5.09 -1.67
N LEU A 543 -4.57 -4.98 -0.36
CA LEU A 543 -3.75 -3.95 0.27
C LEU A 543 -2.28 -4.37 0.46
N GLN A 544 -1.92 -5.64 0.20
CA GLN A 544 -0.55 -6.12 0.32
C GLN A 544 0.38 -5.44 -0.68
N THR A 545 1.57 -5.10 -0.19
CA THR A 545 2.68 -4.57 -0.99
C THR A 545 3.86 -5.55 -1.00
N ASP A 546 4.80 -5.36 -1.93
CA ASP A 546 5.98 -6.22 -2.05
C ASP A 546 6.84 -6.26 -0.77
N ILE A 547 6.78 -5.19 0.04
CA ILE A 547 7.54 -5.05 1.28
C ILE A 547 6.89 -5.87 2.41
N ASP A 548 5.59 -6.08 2.38
CA ASP A 548 4.87 -6.84 3.41
C ASP A 548 5.31 -8.32 3.43
N ASN A 549 5.78 -8.84 2.29
CA ASN A 549 6.32 -10.19 2.14
C ASN A 549 7.85 -10.29 2.32
N TYR A 550 8.50 -9.23 2.82
CA TYR A 550 9.94 -9.25 3.05
C TYR A 550 10.28 -10.05 4.31
N ASP A 551 10.93 -11.20 4.11
CA ASP A 551 11.49 -12.03 5.18
C ASP A 551 12.89 -11.51 5.55
N ALA A 552 13.01 -10.91 6.73
CA ALA A 552 14.26 -10.37 7.23
C ALA A 552 15.20 -11.44 7.80
N ASP A 553 14.71 -12.66 8.05
CA ASP A 553 15.50 -13.75 8.66
C ASP A 553 16.26 -14.58 7.60
N ALA A 554 15.90 -14.48 6.34
CA ALA A 554 16.61 -15.14 5.25
C ALA A 554 17.98 -14.50 5.00
N ASP A 555 19.06 -15.31 5.03
CA ASP A 555 20.42 -14.81 4.74
C ASP A 555 20.65 -14.62 3.24
N THR A 556 20.03 -13.61 2.67
CA THR A 556 20.12 -13.23 1.26
C THR A 556 20.37 -11.75 1.10
N CYS A 557 21.19 -11.36 0.12
CA CYS A 557 21.35 -9.97 -0.30
C CYS A 557 20.04 -9.47 -0.93
N VAL A 558 19.62 -8.26 -0.59
CA VAL A 558 18.34 -7.71 -1.05
C VAL A 558 18.55 -6.68 -2.15
N MET A 559 17.76 -6.80 -3.22
CA MET A 559 17.76 -5.89 -4.34
C MET A 559 16.38 -5.23 -4.46
N MET A 560 16.33 -3.89 -4.55
CA MET A 560 15.06 -3.18 -4.64
C MET A 560 15.21 -1.78 -5.23
N THR A 561 14.08 -1.18 -5.59
CA THR A 561 14.10 0.24 -5.97
C THR A 561 14.34 1.13 -4.76
N LEU A 562 14.89 2.34 -5.00
CA LEU A 562 15.09 3.35 -3.98
C LEU A 562 13.81 3.66 -3.19
N HIS A 563 12.65 3.65 -3.86
CA HIS A 563 11.35 3.89 -3.22
C HIS A 563 10.90 2.73 -2.34
N SER A 564 11.18 1.50 -2.76
CA SER A 564 10.81 0.30 -2.00
C SER A 564 11.62 0.13 -0.71
N ALA A 565 12.77 0.80 -0.61
CA ALA A 565 13.62 0.74 0.57
C ALA A 565 13.11 1.59 1.75
N LYS A 566 12.09 2.45 1.52
CA LYS A 566 11.57 3.33 2.58
C LYS A 566 11.05 2.52 3.78
N GLY A 567 11.57 2.85 4.96
CA GLY A 567 11.23 2.17 6.21
C GLY A 567 12.14 0.99 6.58
N LEU A 568 13.01 0.54 5.64
CA LEU A 568 13.99 -0.52 5.91
C LEU A 568 15.34 0.05 6.36
N GLU A 569 16.22 -0.81 6.87
CA GLU A 569 17.58 -0.44 7.26
C GLU A 569 18.53 -1.61 7.07
N PHE A 570 19.75 -1.32 6.59
CA PHE A 570 20.76 -2.32 6.27
C PHE A 570 22.15 -1.87 6.71
N PRO A 571 23.00 -2.78 7.18
CA PRO A 571 24.38 -2.46 7.55
C PRO A 571 25.23 -1.93 6.38
N VAL A 572 25.03 -2.45 5.17
CA VAL A 572 25.76 -2.03 3.96
C VAL A 572 24.78 -1.78 2.83
N VAL A 573 24.83 -0.58 2.25
CA VAL A 573 23.94 -0.18 1.16
C VAL A 573 24.75 0.22 -0.06
N PHE A 574 24.43 -0.38 -1.20
CA PHE A 574 24.88 0.07 -2.52
C PHE A 574 23.79 0.91 -3.16
N ILE A 575 24.14 2.07 -3.69
CA ILE A 575 23.25 2.88 -4.54
C ILE A 575 23.83 2.82 -5.94
N ALA A 576 23.21 2.02 -6.80
CA ALA A 576 23.67 1.77 -8.16
C ALA A 576 23.08 2.79 -9.17
N GLY A 577 23.86 3.10 -10.20
CA GLY A 577 23.47 3.98 -11.30
C GLY A 577 23.32 5.44 -10.89
N MET A 578 24.22 5.94 -10.04
CA MET A 578 24.31 7.34 -9.62
C MET A 578 24.94 8.20 -10.74
N GLU A 579 24.21 8.38 -11.84
CA GLU A 579 24.70 9.13 -13.01
C GLU A 579 23.58 10.00 -13.62
N GLU A 580 23.98 11.13 -14.23
CA GLU A 580 23.04 12.03 -14.93
C GLU A 580 22.33 11.30 -16.07
N GLY A 581 21.02 11.46 -16.13
CA GLY A 581 20.16 10.75 -17.09
C GLY A 581 19.50 9.50 -16.52
N MET A 582 20.03 8.92 -15.43
CA MET A 582 19.46 7.79 -14.72
C MET A 582 18.97 8.18 -13.33
N PHE A 583 19.84 8.70 -12.49
CA PHE A 583 19.51 9.25 -11.17
C PHE A 583 20.39 10.47 -10.87
N PRO A 584 19.87 11.71 -11.11
CA PRO A 584 18.51 12.06 -11.57
C PRO A 584 18.25 11.74 -13.04
N SER A 585 16.96 11.47 -13.40
CA SER A 585 16.57 11.22 -14.78
C SER A 585 16.61 12.49 -15.63
N VAL A 586 16.74 12.35 -16.97
CA VAL A 586 16.75 13.51 -17.90
C VAL A 586 15.48 14.36 -17.72
N ALA A 587 14.32 13.72 -17.54
CA ALA A 587 13.05 14.43 -17.39
C ALA A 587 13.02 15.27 -16.09
N THR A 588 13.54 14.72 -15.00
CA THR A 588 13.56 15.39 -13.69
C THR A 588 14.55 16.54 -13.64
N MET A 589 15.68 16.46 -14.36
CA MET A 589 16.65 17.55 -14.41
C MET A 589 16.09 18.84 -15.04
N MET A 590 15.06 18.72 -15.87
CA MET A 590 14.39 19.86 -16.51
C MET A 590 13.29 20.51 -15.64
N ASN A 591 12.94 19.88 -14.52
CA ASN A 591 11.89 20.34 -13.61
C ASN A 591 12.45 20.49 -12.19
N PRO A 592 12.61 21.74 -11.66
CA PRO A 592 13.18 21.96 -10.33
C PRO A 592 12.43 21.24 -9.21
N ASP A 593 11.10 21.11 -9.29
CA ASP A 593 10.30 20.44 -8.26
C ASP A 593 10.51 18.93 -8.25
N GLU A 594 10.69 18.33 -9.43
CA GLU A 594 11.00 16.90 -9.55
C GLU A 594 12.46 16.64 -9.14
N LEU A 595 13.38 17.54 -9.43
CA LEU A 595 14.76 17.44 -8.98
C LEU A 595 14.87 17.52 -7.45
N ASN A 596 14.02 18.32 -6.80
CA ASN A 596 13.92 18.36 -5.34
C ASN A 596 13.43 17.02 -4.76
N GLU A 597 12.52 16.32 -5.46
CA GLU A 597 12.09 14.98 -5.07
C GLU A 597 13.19 13.93 -5.23
N GLU A 598 13.96 13.95 -6.33
CA GLU A 598 15.13 13.08 -6.50
C GLU A 598 16.19 13.31 -5.40
N ARG A 599 16.41 14.56 -4.96
CA ARG A 599 17.31 14.83 -3.83
C ARG A 599 16.76 14.27 -2.51
N ARG A 600 15.44 14.35 -2.26
CA ARG A 600 14.83 13.68 -1.10
C ARG A 600 14.99 12.16 -1.19
N LEU A 601 14.87 11.60 -2.37
CA LEU A 601 15.08 10.16 -2.59
C LEU A 601 16.52 9.76 -2.28
N ALA A 602 17.51 10.53 -2.74
CA ALA A 602 18.92 10.31 -2.39
C ALA A 602 19.17 10.47 -0.88
N TYR A 603 18.60 11.51 -0.26
CA TYR A 603 18.65 11.72 1.19
C TYR A 603 18.13 10.52 1.97
N VAL A 604 16.97 10.01 1.58
CA VAL A 604 16.34 8.86 2.22
C VAL A 604 17.23 7.63 2.11
N CYS A 605 17.80 7.37 0.92
CA CYS A 605 18.67 6.19 0.69
C CYS A 605 19.96 6.21 1.50
N LEU A 606 20.58 7.37 1.67
CA LEU A 606 21.74 7.52 2.56
C LEU A 606 21.41 7.14 3.99
N LEU A 607 20.21 7.49 4.48
CA LEU A 607 19.79 7.27 5.85
C LEU A 607 19.24 5.85 6.14
N TYR A 608 19.16 4.97 5.13
CA TYR A 608 18.84 3.56 5.32
C TYR A 608 20.06 2.73 5.78
N THR A 609 21.25 3.31 5.70
CA THR A 609 22.46 2.66 6.21
C THR A 609 22.48 2.75 7.74
N SER A 610 22.41 1.59 8.39
CA SER A 610 22.49 1.44 9.83
C SER A 610 23.75 0.65 10.17
N PRO A 611 24.71 1.20 10.90
CA PRO A 611 25.92 0.46 11.23
C PRO A 611 25.58 -0.78 12.06
N SER A 612 26.17 -1.92 11.70
CA SER A 612 26.04 -3.16 12.47
C SER A 612 26.62 -2.99 13.87
N PRO A 613 26.06 -3.66 14.92
CA PRO A 613 26.67 -3.72 16.24
C PRO A 613 28.12 -4.19 16.24
N ARG A 614 28.55 -4.92 15.19
CA ARG A 614 29.96 -5.34 15.01
C ARG A 614 30.88 -4.17 14.67
N ASP A 615 30.37 -3.13 14.02
CA ASP A 615 31.16 -1.93 13.64
C ASP A 615 31.51 -1.08 14.86
N TYR A 616 30.76 -1.22 15.97
CA TYR A 616 31.09 -0.59 17.27
C TYR A 616 32.05 -1.40 18.12
N ALA A 617 32.18 -2.70 17.91
CA ALA A 617 33.06 -3.57 18.68
C ALA A 617 34.52 -3.51 18.18
N ALA A 618 34.78 -2.90 17.03
CA ALA A 618 36.12 -2.76 16.45
C ALA A 618 36.77 -1.37 16.68
N SER A 619 36.09 -0.46 17.40
CA SER A 619 36.62 0.84 17.85
C SER A 619 36.88 0.86 19.39
#